data_7eaa6689904015639e247f2c7439379a
#
_entry.id   7eaa6689904015639e247f2c7439379a
#
_cell.length_a   1.000
_cell.length_b   1.000
_cell.length_c   1.000
_cell.angle_alpha   90.00
_cell.angle_beta   90.00
_cell.angle_gamma   90.00
#
_symmetry.space_group_name_H-M   'P 1'
#
loop_
_entity.id
_entity.type
_entity.pdbx_description
1 polymer ?
#
loop_
_entity_poly.entity_id
_entity_poly.type
_entity_poly.pdbx_seq_one_letter_code
_entity_poly.pdbx_strand_id
1 'polypeptide(L)'
;MSTLESPKALIFDCDGTVAHTMPLHWRAWESVTRRYGIDFPETRFYALGGVPGRNILKMLFEEQGIRGLDPVAVAKEKEAAYLEFLHEVRPVEPVVEIARRHLGVLPMAIATGGSRPGIPTVLRHLGIHDWFAAIVTSEDVVRQKPAPDIFLEAARQLGVDPAQCRAFEDTDLGMESIRAAGMEAIDVRLFPDYPRPSV
;
A
#
# COMPACT_ATOMS: atom_id res chain seq x y z
N MET A 1 -28.50 -17.20 2.15
CA MET A 1 -27.45 -16.51 2.90
C MET A 1 -26.24 -17.41 2.85
N SER A 2 -25.27 -17.08 2.01
CA SER A 2 -23.99 -17.81 1.95
C SER A 2 -23.28 -17.56 3.28
N THR A 3 -23.08 -18.57 4.08
CA THR A 3 -22.15 -18.53 5.20
C THR A 3 -20.77 -18.34 4.59
N LEU A 4 -20.25 -17.11 4.65
CA LEU A 4 -18.85 -16.88 4.28
C LEU A 4 -18.01 -17.83 5.16
N GLU A 5 -17.40 -18.83 4.51
CA GLU A 5 -16.46 -19.70 5.20
C GLU A 5 -15.35 -18.83 5.80
N SER A 6 -14.85 -19.22 6.98
CA SER A 6 -13.73 -18.51 7.59
C SER A 6 -12.55 -18.48 6.62
N PRO A 7 -11.87 -17.33 6.44
CA PRO A 7 -10.76 -17.23 5.50
C PRO A 7 -9.64 -18.19 5.88
N LYS A 8 -8.89 -18.68 4.89
CA LYS A 8 -7.71 -19.51 5.09
C LYS A 8 -6.40 -18.75 5.02
N ALA A 9 -6.44 -17.51 4.55
CA ALA A 9 -5.30 -16.60 4.55
C ALA A 9 -5.77 -15.15 4.68
N LEU A 10 -4.91 -14.29 5.23
CA LEU A 10 -5.10 -12.84 5.28
C LEU A 10 -4.02 -12.15 4.45
N ILE A 11 -4.44 -11.20 3.62
CA ILE A 11 -3.52 -10.41 2.80
C ILE A 11 -3.77 -8.93 3.12
N PHE A 12 -2.71 -8.17 3.35
CA PHE A 12 -2.83 -6.78 3.74
C PHE A 12 -2.08 -5.88 2.75
N ASP A 13 -2.69 -4.78 2.36
CA ASP A 13 -1.90 -3.67 1.87
C ASP A 13 -1.04 -3.10 3.01
N CYS A 14 -0.07 -2.25 2.69
CA CYS A 14 0.85 -1.70 3.68
C CYS A 14 0.53 -0.25 4.03
N ASP A 15 0.70 0.66 3.04
CA ASP A 15 0.66 2.11 3.24
C ASP A 15 -0.77 2.61 3.40
N GLY A 16 -1.14 3.08 4.59
CA GLY A 16 -2.51 3.42 4.94
C GLY A 16 -3.31 2.24 5.51
N THR A 17 -2.84 1.01 5.36
CA THR A 17 -3.53 -0.21 5.82
C THR A 17 -2.91 -0.78 7.09
N VAL A 18 -1.69 -1.32 7.08
CA VAL A 18 -1.01 -1.76 8.32
C VAL A 18 -0.15 -0.67 8.94
N ALA A 19 0.34 0.27 8.13
CA ALA A 19 1.21 1.35 8.53
C ALA A 19 0.58 2.71 8.22
N HIS A 20 0.49 3.59 9.21
CA HIS A 20 -0.01 4.95 9.04
C HIS A 20 1.09 5.83 8.42
N THR A 21 1.30 5.66 7.12
CA THR A 21 2.39 6.27 6.35
C THR A 21 1.93 7.40 5.44
N MET A 22 0.65 7.47 5.09
CA MET A 22 0.13 8.41 4.08
C MET A 22 0.46 9.89 4.38
N PRO A 23 0.33 10.41 5.62
CA PRO A 23 0.74 11.79 5.91
C PRO A 23 2.25 12.02 5.72
N LEU A 24 3.08 11.00 5.98
CA LEU A 24 4.53 11.09 5.82
C LEU A 24 4.93 11.02 4.34
N HIS A 25 4.24 10.18 3.57
CA HIS A 25 4.37 10.18 2.12
C HIS A 25 3.98 11.53 1.51
N TRP A 26 2.90 12.16 2.00
CA TRP A 26 2.52 13.50 1.57
C TRP A 26 3.63 14.53 1.83
N ARG A 27 4.20 14.57 3.04
CA ARG A 27 5.32 15.45 3.38
C ARG A 27 6.53 15.27 2.44
N ALA A 28 6.86 14.01 2.12
CA ALA A 28 7.92 13.71 1.17
C ALA A 28 7.58 14.18 -0.26
N TRP A 29 6.35 13.95 -0.70
CA TRP A 29 5.85 14.43 -1.98
C TRP A 29 5.91 15.96 -2.06
N GLU A 30 5.34 16.65 -1.09
CA GLU A 30 5.34 18.11 -1.04
C GLU A 30 6.75 18.70 -1.13
N SER A 31 7.71 18.13 -0.39
CA SER A 31 9.10 18.60 -0.40
C SER A 31 9.76 18.49 -1.77
N VAL A 32 9.54 17.37 -2.48
CA VAL A 32 10.15 17.11 -3.78
C VAL A 32 9.43 17.85 -4.90
N THR A 33 8.09 17.82 -4.94
CA THR A 33 7.32 18.51 -5.97
C THR A 33 7.53 20.01 -5.93
N ARG A 34 7.58 20.61 -4.72
CA ARG A 34 7.89 22.03 -4.54
C ARG A 34 9.28 22.41 -5.10
N ARG A 35 10.29 21.54 -4.90
CA ARG A 35 11.66 21.76 -5.41
C ARG A 35 11.70 21.83 -6.94
N TYR A 36 10.91 21.02 -7.62
CA TYR A 36 10.84 20.93 -9.06
C TYR A 36 9.74 21.79 -9.70
N GLY A 37 8.99 22.56 -8.90
CA GLY A 37 7.87 23.37 -9.40
C GLY A 37 6.72 22.54 -9.97
N ILE A 38 6.53 21.31 -9.49
CA ILE A 38 5.46 20.39 -9.91
C ILE A 38 4.21 20.71 -9.09
N ASP A 39 3.09 21.01 -9.75
CA ASP A 39 1.81 21.17 -9.08
C ASP A 39 1.21 19.80 -8.75
N PHE A 40 1.14 19.50 -7.46
CA PHE A 40 0.58 18.25 -6.95
C PHE A 40 -0.09 18.50 -5.60
N PRO A 41 -1.37 18.87 -5.58
CA PRO A 41 -2.09 19.17 -4.33
C PRO A 41 -2.36 17.89 -3.51
N GLU A 42 -2.45 18.05 -2.19
CA GLU A 42 -2.66 16.96 -1.22
C GLU A 42 -3.91 16.13 -1.55
N THR A 43 -5.01 16.78 -1.92
CA THR A 43 -6.25 16.10 -2.31
C THR A 43 -6.04 15.14 -3.50
N ARG A 44 -5.20 15.54 -4.46
CA ARG A 44 -4.84 14.68 -5.60
C ARG A 44 -3.92 13.53 -5.18
N PHE A 45 -3.01 13.77 -4.24
CA PHE A 45 -2.16 12.73 -3.69
C PHE A 45 -3.00 11.61 -3.08
N TYR A 46 -3.96 11.94 -2.20
CA TYR A 46 -4.85 10.93 -1.60
C TYR A 46 -5.72 10.21 -2.64
N ALA A 47 -6.20 10.92 -3.66
CA ALA A 47 -6.99 10.32 -4.75
C ALA A 47 -6.19 9.31 -5.60
N LEU A 48 -4.86 9.42 -5.62
CA LEU A 48 -3.94 8.53 -6.35
C LEU A 48 -3.30 7.48 -5.43
N GLY A 49 -3.84 7.26 -4.24
CA GLY A 49 -3.39 6.22 -3.33
C GLY A 49 -3.31 4.85 -4.02
N GLY A 50 -2.23 4.10 -3.78
CA GLY A 50 -1.98 2.80 -4.40
C GLY A 50 -1.30 2.86 -5.79
N VAL A 51 -1.19 4.04 -6.42
CA VAL A 51 -0.46 4.21 -7.68
C VAL A 51 1.04 4.34 -7.40
N PRO A 52 1.91 3.57 -8.07
CA PRO A 52 3.36 3.71 -7.91
C PRO A 52 3.85 5.13 -8.23
N GLY A 53 4.76 5.67 -7.38
CA GLY A 53 5.21 7.06 -7.47
C GLY A 53 5.79 7.45 -8.83
N ARG A 54 6.52 6.53 -9.51
CA ARG A 54 7.03 6.76 -10.88
C ARG A 54 5.90 6.99 -11.90
N ASN A 55 4.75 6.34 -11.71
CA ASN A 55 3.61 6.49 -12.61
C ASN A 55 2.87 7.81 -12.34
N ILE A 56 2.77 8.21 -11.06
CA ILE A 56 2.25 9.53 -10.67
C ILE A 56 3.10 10.63 -11.33
N LEU A 57 4.42 10.56 -11.21
CA LEU A 57 5.31 11.56 -11.79
C LEU A 57 5.24 11.59 -13.32
N LYS A 58 5.18 10.44 -13.97
CA LYS A 58 5.01 10.37 -15.42
C LYS A 58 3.74 11.10 -15.85
N MET A 59 2.63 10.85 -15.19
CA MET A 59 1.36 11.50 -15.45
C MET A 59 1.44 13.02 -15.22
N LEU A 60 1.99 13.46 -14.08
CA LEU A 60 2.15 14.89 -13.77
C LEU A 60 3.05 15.61 -14.77
N PHE A 61 4.13 14.96 -15.22
CA PHE A 61 5.03 15.53 -16.22
C PHE A 61 4.36 15.70 -17.59
N GLU A 62 3.58 14.70 -18.00
CA GLU A 62 2.81 14.75 -19.24
C GLU A 62 1.76 15.89 -19.19
N GLU A 63 0.99 15.98 -18.12
CA GLU A 63 -0.06 16.98 -17.93
C GLU A 63 0.46 18.42 -17.85
N GLN A 64 1.61 18.60 -17.17
CA GLN A 64 2.18 19.93 -16.92
C GLN A 64 3.26 20.33 -17.96
N GLY A 65 3.49 19.48 -18.96
CA GLY A 65 4.48 19.76 -19.99
C GLY A 65 5.93 19.80 -19.48
N ILE A 66 6.22 19.14 -18.34
CA ILE A 66 7.54 19.10 -17.73
C ILE A 66 8.45 18.22 -18.57
N ARG A 67 9.59 18.76 -18.98
CA ARG A 67 10.57 18.07 -19.81
C ARG A 67 11.95 18.11 -19.16
N GLY A 68 12.79 17.12 -19.48
CA GLY A 68 14.17 17.05 -18.98
C GLY A 68 14.31 16.47 -17.57
N LEU A 69 13.21 16.10 -16.90
CA LEU A 69 13.25 15.34 -15.65
C LEU A 69 12.94 13.87 -15.90
N ASP A 70 13.64 12.98 -15.20
CA ASP A 70 13.36 11.56 -15.19
C ASP A 70 12.41 11.23 -14.05
N PRO A 71 11.18 10.73 -14.32
CA PRO A 71 10.21 10.39 -13.28
C PRO A 71 10.72 9.29 -12.33
N VAL A 72 11.62 8.41 -12.79
CA VAL A 72 12.22 7.39 -11.93
C VAL A 72 13.21 8.00 -10.95
N ALA A 73 14.04 8.95 -11.41
CA ALA A 73 15.00 9.65 -10.55
C ALA A 73 14.27 10.47 -9.48
N VAL A 74 13.25 11.24 -9.87
CA VAL A 74 12.44 12.06 -8.93
C VAL A 74 11.68 11.18 -7.95
N ALA A 75 11.17 10.00 -8.37
CA ALA A 75 10.54 9.05 -7.48
C ALA A 75 11.52 8.52 -6.42
N LYS A 76 12.77 8.25 -6.80
CA LYS A 76 13.83 7.83 -5.85
C LYS A 76 14.17 8.92 -4.84
N GLU A 77 14.21 10.19 -5.26
CA GLU A 77 14.40 11.32 -4.35
C GLU A 77 13.26 11.43 -3.34
N LYS A 78 12.01 11.25 -3.80
CA LYS A 78 10.82 11.21 -2.93
C LYS A 78 10.91 10.06 -1.91
N GLU A 79 11.33 8.86 -2.35
CA GLU A 79 11.52 7.74 -1.42
C GLU A 79 12.62 8.03 -0.40
N ALA A 80 13.74 8.64 -0.81
CA ALA A 80 14.80 9.05 0.11
C ALA A 80 14.29 10.06 1.15
N ALA A 81 13.52 11.07 0.72
CA ALA A 81 12.89 12.04 1.62
C ALA A 81 11.89 11.38 2.59
N TYR A 82 11.12 10.38 2.13
CA TYR A 82 10.20 9.64 2.99
C TYR A 82 10.92 8.87 4.10
N LEU A 83 12.08 8.27 3.78
CA LEU A 83 12.85 7.50 4.78
C LEU A 83 13.34 8.35 5.96
N GLU A 84 13.48 9.68 5.79
CA GLU A 84 13.80 10.60 6.89
C GLU A 84 12.70 10.65 7.95
N PHE A 85 11.44 10.37 7.56
CA PHE A 85 10.28 10.35 8.45
C PHE A 85 9.96 8.95 9.02
N LEU A 86 10.74 7.92 8.70
CA LEU A 86 10.46 6.55 9.12
C LEU A 86 10.24 6.40 10.63
N HIS A 87 10.96 7.20 11.43
CA HIS A 87 10.85 7.18 12.89
C HIS A 87 9.48 7.68 13.41
N GLU A 88 8.69 8.36 12.58
CA GLU A 88 7.34 8.84 12.90
C GLU A 88 6.24 7.83 12.54
N VAL A 89 6.58 6.76 11.78
CA VAL A 89 5.60 5.76 11.35
C VAL A 89 4.97 5.09 12.57
N ARG A 90 3.64 4.96 12.54
CA ARG A 90 2.84 4.27 13.55
C ARG A 90 2.03 3.16 12.90
N PRO A 91 1.67 2.11 13.64
CA PRO A 91 0.75 1.10 13.13
C PRO A 91 -0.66 1.69 12.96
N VAL A 92 -1.42 1.14 12.02
CA VAL A 92 -2.87 1.30 11.99
C VAL A 92 -3.44 0.25 12.94
N GLU A 93 -3.58 0.61 14.20
CA GLU A 93 -3.85 -0.32 15.30
C GLU A 93 -5.02 -1.29 15.06
N PRO A 94 -6.20 -0.86 14.57
CA PRO A 94 -7.31 -1.81 14.33
C PRO A 94 -6.96 -2.90 13.32
N VAL A 95 -6.09 -2.62 12.34
CA VAL A 95 -5.65 -3.61 11.33
C VAL A 95 -4.55 -4.49 11.90
N VAL A 96 -3.55 -3.91 12.57
CA VAL A 96 -2.45 -4.64 13.18
C VAL A 96 -2.97 -5.60 14.26
N GLU A 97 -4.02 -5.22 15.00
CA GLU A 97 -4.65 -6.10 15.98
C GLU A 97 -5.31 -7.33 15.31
N ILE A 98 -5.89 -7.17 14.11
CA ILE A 98 -6.39 -8.32 13.33
C ILE A 98 -5.23 -9.25 12.96
N ALA A 99 -4.12 -8.71 12.45
CA ALA A 99 -2.94 -9.51 12.12
C ALA A 99 -2.39 -10.24 13.35
N ARG A 100 -2.31 -9.54 14.49
CA ARG A 100 -1.81 -10.11 15.77
C ARG A 100 -2.64 -11.30 16.23
N ARG A 101 -3.97 -11.22 16.16
CA ARG A 101 -4.89 -12.31 16.54
C ARG A 101 -4.78 -13.55 15.66
N HIS A 102 -4.27 -13.40 14.44
CA HIS A 102 -4.13 -14.50 13.49
C HIS A 102 -2.69 -15.00 13.36
N LEU A 103 -1.76 -14.39 14.10
CA LEU A 103 -0.35 -14.81 14.10
C LEU A 103 -0.21 -16.27 14.56
N GLY A 104 0.40 -17.10 13.72
CA GLY A 104 0.52 -18.54 13.94
C GLY A 104 -0.77 -19.35 13.73
N VAL A 105 -1.89 -18.70 13.38
CA VAL A 105 -3.19 -19.32 13.11
C VAL A 105 -3.47 -19.40 11.60
N LEU A 106 -3.27 -18.28 10.88
CA LEU A 106 -3.44 -18.21 9.45
C LEU A 106 -2.16 -17.69 8.78
N PRO A 107 -1.80 -18.17 7.58
CA PRO A 107 -0.75 -17.54 6.80
C PRO A 107 -1.17 -16.13 6.39
N MET A 108 -0.21 -15.20 6.48
CA MET A 108 -0.43 -13.79 6.18
C MET A 108 0.59 -13.28 5.18
N ALA A 109 0.18 -12.35 4.31
CA ALA A 109 1.05 -11.68 3.35
C ALA A 109 0.80 -10.17 3.30
N ILE A 110 1.81 -9.44 2.83
CA ILE A 110 1.69 -8.05 2.37
C ILE A 110 1.58 -8.04 0.85
N ALA A 111 0.67 -7.19 0.30
CA ALA A 111 0.48 -6.95 -1.13
C ALA A 111 0.34 -5.45 -1.38
N THR A 112 1.44 -4.78 -1.74
CA THR A 112 1.53 -3.31 -1.74
C THR A 112 2.09 -2.71 -3.02
N GLY A 113 1.61 -1.51 -3.39
CA GLY A 113 2.21 -0.68 -4.44
C GLY A 113 3.56 -0.05 -4.05
N GLY A 114 3.98 -0.18 -2.81
CA GLY A 114 5.26 0.33 -2.30
C GLY A 114 6.48 -0.41 -2.86
N SER A 115 7.66 0.14 -2.62
CA SER A 115 8.93 -0.37 -3.15
C SER A 115 9.54 -1.48 -2.28
N ARG A 116 10.26 -2.41 -2.91
CA ARG A 116 10.96 -3.51 -2.23
C ARG A 116 11.92 -3.05 -1.12
N PRO A 117 12.70 -1.96 -1.24
CA PRO A 117 13.53 -1.50 -0.13
C PRO A 117 12.73 -0.84 1.01
N GLY A 118 11.64 -0.11 0.68
CA GLY A 118 10.88 0.68 1.64
C GLY A 118 10.02 -0.18 2.57
N ILE A 119 9.22 -1.08 2.00
CA ILE A 119 8.22 -1.85 2.74
C ILE A 119 8.81 -2.73 3.85
N PRO A 120 9.83 -3.57 3.62
CA PRO A 120 10.45 -4.33 4.71
C PRO A 120 11.04 -3.44 5.81
N THR A 121 11.50 -2.23 5.47
CA THR A 121 12.03 -1.28 6.44
C THR A 121 10.93 -0.74 7.35
N VAL A 122 9.78 -0.37 6.80
CA VAL A 122 8.57 0.04 7.55
C VAL A 122 8.12 -1.09 8.49
N LEU A 123 7.98 -2.31 7.97
CA LEU A 123 7.51 -3.46 8.76
C LEU A 123 8.47 -3.82 9.90
N ARG A 124 9.80 -3.73 9.68
CA ARG A 124 10.79 -3.92 10.76
C ARG A 124 10.73 -2.81 11.80
N HIS A 125 10.55 -1.56 11.38
CA HIS A 125 10.38 -0.43 12.31
C HIS A 125 9.17 -0.65 13.23
N LEU A 126 8.06 -1.18 12.68
CA LEU A 126 6.87 -1.52 13.45
C LEU A 126 6.99 -2.84 14.25
N GLY A 127 8.07 -3.62 14.06
CA GLY A 127 8.25 -4.92 14.74
C GLY A 127 7.31 -6.03 14.27
N ILE A 128 6.76 -5.91 13.05
CA ILE A 128 5.76 -6.85 12.50
C ILE A 128 6.23 -7.57 11.22
N HIS A 129 7.47 -7.33 10.78
CA HIS A 129 8.00 -7.91 9.53
C HIS A 129 7.85 -9.43 9.48
N ASP A 130 8.19 -10.12 10.56
CA ASP A 130 8.23 -11.59 10.62
C ASP A 130 6.85 -12.23 10.82
N TRP A 131 5.79 -11.42 10.86
CA TRP A 131 4.41 -11.91 10.90
C TRP A 131 3.92 -12.38 9.53
N PHE A 132 4.56 -11.91 8.45
CA PHE A 132 4.13 -12.15 7.09
C PHE A 132 5.04 -13.17 6.40
N ALA A 133 4.42 -14.26 5.91
CA ALA A 133 5.12 -15.32 5.18
C ALA A 133 5.56 -14.87 3.78
N ALA A 134 4.91 -13.82 3.23
CA ALA A 134 5.25 -13.25 1.93
C ALA A 134 5.07 -11.73 1.95
N ILE A 135 5.93 -11.02 1.21
CA ILE A 135 5.86 -9.57 0.97
C ILE A 135 5.95 -9.36 -0.54
N VAL A 136 4.83 -8.99 -1.14
CA VAL A 136 4.71 -8.71 -2.58
C VAL A 136 4.65 -7.21 -2.79
N THR A 137 5.54 -6.69 -3.62
CA THR A 137 5.75 -5.27 -3.88
C THR A 137 5.47 -4.91 -5.35
N SER A 138 5.49 -3.65 -5.69
CA SER A 138 5.28 -3.18 -7.06
C SER A 138 6.28 -3.76 -8.08
N GLU A 139 7.45 -4.23 -7.64
CA GLU A 139 8.47 -4.84 -8.49
C GLU A 139 8.20 -6.32 -8.81
N ASP A 140 7.27 -6.96 -8.10
CA ASP A 140 6.96 -8.38 -8.26
C ASP A 140 5.90 -8.63 -9.34
N VAL A 141 5.22 -7.59 -9.82
CA VAL A 141 4.12 -7.69 -10.78
C VAL A 141 4.25 -6.70 -11.93
N VAL A 142 3.68 -7.05 -13.08
CA VAL A 142 3.70 -6.18 -14.26
C VAL A 142 2.57 -5.16 -14.19
N ARG A 143 1.35 -5.60 -13.89
CA ARG A 143 0.18 -4.73 -13.82
C ARG A 143 -0.07 -4.35 -12.37
N GLN A 144 -0.11 -3.05 -12.13
CA GLN A 144 -0.35 -2.47 -10.81
C GLN A 144 -1.85 -2.38 -10.51
N LYS A 145 -2.22 -2.12 -9.24
CA LYS A 145 -3.61 -1.81 -8.85
C LYS A 145 -4.19 -0.77 -9.83
N PRO A 146 -5.40 -0.95 -10.34
CA PRO A 146 -6.45 -1.89 -9.90
C PRO A 146 -6.38 -3.30 -10.49
N ALA A 147 -5.36 -3.67 -11.29
CA ALA A 147 -5.20 -5.05 -11.74
C ALA A 147 -5.01 -6.00 -10.54
N PRO A 148 -5.52 -7.27 -10.61
CA PRO A 148 -5.51 -8.19 -9.47
C PRO A 148 -4.14 -8.81 -9.16
N ASP A 149 -3.14 -8.57 -10.00
CA ASP A 149 -1.88 -9.32 -10.06
C ASP A 149 -1.17 -9.39 -8.71
N ILE A 150 -1.13 -8.28 -7.96
CA ILE A 150 -0.41 -8.23 -6.69
C ILE A 150 -1.06 -9.10 -5.61
N PHE A 151 -2.39 -9.12 -5.56
CA PHE A 151 -3.12 -9.96 -4.61
C PHE A 151 -3.09 -11.43 -5.02
N LEU A 152 -3.19 -11.72 -6.32
CA LEU A 152 -3.04 -13.08 -6.85
C LEU A 152 -1.64 -13.64 -6.58
N GLU A 153 -0.59 -12.84 -6.74
CA GLU A 153 0.77 -13.24 -6.43
C GLU A 153 0.95 -13.51 -4.92
N ALA A 154 0.38 -12.68 -4.06
CA ALA A 154 0.39 -12.91 -2.62
C ALA A 154 -0.30 -14.23 -2.24
N ALA A 155 -1.49 -14.51 -2.78
CA ALA A 155 -2.20 -15.77 -2.54
C ALA A 155 -1.40 -16.98 -3.06
N ARG A 156 -0.76 -16.85 -4.24
CA ARG A 156 0.11 -17.87 -4.81
C ARG A 156 1.29 -18.19 -3.89
N GLN A 157 1.94 -17.18 -3.33
CA GLN A 157 3.07 -17.36 -2.39
C GLN A 157 2.62 -17.99 -1.08
N LEU A 158 1.40 -17.72 -0.62
CA LEU A 158 0.81 -18.38 0.55
C LEU A 158 0.31 -19.80 0.25
N GLY A 159 0.17 -20.20 -1.01
CA GLY A 159 -0.38 -21.51 -1.41
C GLY A 159 -1.87 -21.64 -1.14
N VAL A 160 -2.64 -20.53 -1.13
CA VAL A 160 -4.07 -20.49 -0.80
C VAL A 160 -4.87 -20.00 -2.01
N ASP A 161 -6.02 -20.64 -2.26
CA ASP A 161 -6.96 -20.21 -3.30
C ASP A 161 -7.41 -18.75 -3.03
N PRO A 162 -7.34 -17.83 -4.00
CA PRO A 162 -7.81 -16.46 -3.86
C PRO A 162 -9.23 -16.35 -3.27
N ALA A 163 -10.15 -17.24 -3.68
CA ALA A 163 -11.52 -17.25 -3.14
C ALA A 163 -11.61 -17.56 -1.64
N GLN A 164 -10.55 -18.08 -1.04
CA GLN A 164 -10.42 -18.36 0.38
C GLN A 164 -9.58 -17.34 1.13
N CYS A 165 -9.14 -16.28 0.44
CA CYS A 165 -8.38 -15.18 1.03
C CYS A 165 -9.29 -14.01 1.38
N ARG A 166 -8.98 -13.36 2.50
CA ARG A 166 -9.54 -12.06 2.88
C ARG A 166 -8.44 -11.03 2.77
N ALA A 167 -8.70 -9.92 2.08
CA ALA A 167 -7.70 -8.88 1.90
C ALA A 167 -8.18 -7.52 2.43
N PHE A 168 -7.25 -6.73 2.98
CA PHE A 168 -7.47 -5.47 3.68
C PHE A 168 -6.81 -4.32 2.91
N GLU A 169 -7.53 -3.19 2.75
CA GLU A 169 -7.09 -2.10 1.90
C GLU A 169 -7.77 -0.78 2.31
N ASP A 170 -7.10 0.37 2.05
CA ASP A 170 -7.59 1.72 2.34
C ASP A 170 -7.84 2.58 1.08
N THR A 171 -7.59 2.05 -0.13
CA THR A 171 -7.78 2.78 -1.38
C THR A 171 -8.85 2.15 -2.29
N ASP A 172 -9.51 2.98 -3.11
CA ASP A 172 -10.52 2.47 -4.04
C ASP A 172 -9.89 1.57 -5.12
N LEU A 173 -8.70 1.92 -5.62
CA LEU A 173 -7.96 1.11 -6.60
C LEU A 173 -7.55 -0.25 -6.02
N GLY A 174 -7.13 -0.28 -4.75
CA GLY A 174 -6.80 -1.52 -4.07
C GLY A 174 -8.03 -2.37 -3.79
N MET A 175 -9.14 -1.78 -3.39
CA MET A 175 -10.43 -2.48 -3.21
C MET A 175 -10.92 -3.10 -4.53
N GLU A 176 -10.75 -2.40 -5.67
CA GLU A 176 -11.05 -2.93 -7.00
C GLU A 176 -10.13 -4.11 -7.33
N SER A 177 -8.83 -3.98 -7.06
CA SER A 177 -7.82 -5.02 -7.27
C SER A 177 -8.13 -6.31 -6.49
N ILE A 178 -8.52 -6.19 -5.22
CA ILE A 178 -8.92 -7.33 -4.37
C ILE A 178 -10.14 -8.04 -4.95
N ARG A 179 -11.18 -7.28 -5.34
CA ARG A 179 -12.40 -7.85 -5.93
C ARG A 179 -12.11 -8.54 -7.26
N ALA A 180 -11.25 -7.92 -8.10
CA ALA A 180 -10.81 -8.50 -9.35
C ALA A 180 -9.99 -9.78 -9.16
N ALA A 181 -9.31 -9.95 -8.01
CA ALA A 181 -8.63 -11.18 -7.62
C ALA A 181 -9.58 -12.27 -7.12
N GLY A 182 -10.87 -11.98 -6.96
CA GLY A 182 -11.87 -12.93 -6.43
C GLY A 182 -11.81 -13.13 -4.92
N MET A 183 -11.18 -12.21 -4.19
CA MET A 183 -11.02 -12.26 -2.73
C MET A 183 -12.12 -11.48 -1.99
N GLU A 184 -12.31 -11.80 -0.71
CA GLU A 184 -13.12 -10.98 0.18
C GLU A 184 -12.38 -9.68 0.50
N ALA A 185 -12.99 -8.53 0.11
CA ALA A 185 -12.38 -7.21 0.26
C ALA A 185 -12.89 -6.50 1.51
N ILE A 186 -11.98 -6.10 2.39
CA ILE A 186 -12.25 -5.35 3.62
C ILE A 186 -11.71 -3.94 3.48
N ASP A 187 -12.59 -2.96 3.49
CA ASP A 187 -12.23 -1.54 3.52
C ASP A 187 -11.92 -1.11 4.95
N VAL A 188 -10.64 -0.89 5.25
CA VAL A 188 -10.19 -0.54 6.60
C VAL A 188 -10.60 0.88 7.01
N ARG A 189 -10.92 1.76 6.05
CA ARG A 189 -11.42 3.12 6.32
C ARG A 189 -12.74 3.12 7.09
N LEU A 190 -13.46 1.99 7.05
CA LEU A 190 -14.72 1.79 7.77
C LEU A 190 -14.54 1.38 9.23
N PHE A 191 -13.31 1.11 9.66
CA PHE A 191 -13.06 0.76 11.06
C PHE A 191 -13.23 1.99 11.97
N PRO A 192 -13.80 1.84 13.17
CA PRO A 192 -14.10 2.97 14.06
C PRO A 192 -12.88 3.84 14.39
N ASP A 193 -11.74 3.22 14.63
CA ASP A 193 -10.49 3.88 15.04
C ASP A 193 -9.48 4.02 13.90
N TYR A 194 -9.95 3.98 12.65
CA TYR A 194 -9.07 4.20 11.50
C TYR A 194 -8.57 5.65 11.48
N PRO A 195 -7.26 5.89 11.34
CA PRO A 195 -6.68 7.23 11.33
C PRO A 195 -7.04 7.96 10.03
N ARG A 196 -7.97 8.89 10.09
CA ARG A 196 -8.43 9.67 8.93
C ARG A 196 -7.45 10.81 8.63
N PRO A 197 -7.25 11.16 7.33
CA PRO A 197 -6.54 12.38 6.97
C PRO A 197 -7.20 13.60 7.61
N SER A 198 -6.38 14.58 8.00
CA SER A 198 -6.86 15.87 8.55
C SER A 198 -7.30 16.85 7.45
N VAL A 199 -7.81 16.38 6.30
CA VAL A 199 -8.18 17.21 5.14
C VAL A 199 -9.68 17.43 5.10
#